data_db2e8a0fac15899957c047250ca1165d
#
_entry.id   db2e8a0fac15899957c047250ca1165d
#
_cell.length_a   1.000
_cell.length_b   1.000
_cell.length_c   1.000
_cell.angle_alpha   90.00
_cell.angle_beta   90.00
_cell.angle_gamma   90.00
#
_symmetry.space_group_name_H-M   'P 1'
#
loop_
_entity.id
_entity.type
_entity.pdbx_description
1 polymer ?
#
loop_
_entity_poly.entity_id
_entity_poly.type
_entity_poly.pdbx_seq_one_letter_code
_entity_poly.pdbx_strand_id
1 'polypeptide(L)'
;MDKEDVANKVVNHMIENDLFSQWLGISVLEIKEGYSKIKMNVRAEMINGFGIEHGGIAFSLADSAFAFACNNRNVLSLALDTSINFLKPVHVGDELIAEAKELHNGKSTGLYHITITNQKQHIVAVFKGTCFRTDKNLISL
;
A
#
# COMPACT_ATOMS: atom_id res chain seq x y z
N MET A 1 -19.88 -8.74 -13.34
CA MET A 1 -18.96 -7.72 -12.79
C MET A 1 -17.55 -8.08 -13.22
N ASP A 2 -16.83 -7.19 -13.85
CA ASP A 2 -15.48 -7.51 -14.28
C ASP A 2 -14.48 -7.44 -13.12
N LYS A 3 -13.24 -7.87 -13.38
CA LYS A 3 -12.20 -7.98 -12.33
C LYS A 3 -11.81 -6.62 -11.76
N GLU A 4 -11.83 -5.58 -12.58
CA GLU A 4 -11.49 -4.23 -12.11
C GLU A 4 -12.60 -3.67 -11.22
N ASP A 5 -13.85 -3.93 -11.53
CA ASP A 5 -14.99 -3.55 -10.68
C ASP A 5 -14.90 -4.22 -9.31
N VAL A 6 -14.59 -5.52 -9.29
CA VAL A 6 -14.39 -6.26 -8.04
C VAL A 6 -13.24 -5.64 -7.25
N ALA A 7 -12.11 -5.39 -7.88
CA ALA A 7 -10.94 -4.82 -7.22
C ALA A 7 -11.25 -3.47 -6.59
N ASN A 8 -11.94 -2.59 -7.31
CA ASN A 8 -12.33 -1.28 -6.79
C ASN A 8 -13.30 -1.38 -5.61
N LYS A 9 -14.28 -2.27 -5.68
CA LYS A 9 -15.24 -2.47 -4.57
C LYS A 9 -14.54 -2.99 -3.32
N VAL A 10 -13.61 -3.92 -3.47
CA VAL A 10 -12.84 -4.45 -2.33
C VAL A 10 -12.02 -3.34 -1.69
N VAL A 11 -11.28 -2.56 -2.48
CA VAL A 11 -10.44 -1.49 -1.94
C VAL A 11 -11.29 -0.39 -1.28
N ASN A 12 -12.43 -0.03 -1.85
CA ASN A 12 -13.34 0.92 -1.24
C ASN A 12 -13.81 0.44 0.14
N HIS A 13 -14.19 -0.84 0.24
CA HIS A 13 -14.57 -1.46 1.50
C HIS A 13 -13.42 -1.43 2.51
N MET A 14 -12.20 -1.75 2.07
CA MET A 14 -11.03 -1.75 2.95
C MET A 14 -10.78 -0.34 3.53
N ILE A 15 -10.80 0.69 2.69
CA ILE A 15 -10.55 2.06 3.13
C ILE A 15 -11.62 2.56 4.09
N GLU A 16 -12.88 2.25 3.85
CA GLU A 16 -13.98 2.64 4.73
C GLU A 16 -13.81 2.11 6.16
N ASN A 17 -13.11 1.00 6.32
CA ASN A 17 -12.89 0.34 7.61
C ASN A 17 -11.45 0.50 8.13
N ASP A 18 -10.59 1.21 7.42
CA ASP A 18 -9.17 1.35 7.75
C ASP A 18 -8.89 2.77 8.27
N LEU A 19 -9.12 2.94 9.58
CA LEU A 19 -8.95 4.24 10.23
C LEU A 19 -7.52 4.75 10.16
N PHE A 20 -6.54 3.84 10.16
CA PHE A 20 -5.13 4.23 10.10
C PHE A 20 -4.76 4.80 8.73
N SER A 21 -5.18 4.15 7.65
CA SER A 21 -4.95 4.68 6.28
C SER A 21 -5.68 5.99 6.07
N GLN A 22 -6.87 6.16 6.67
CA GLN A 22 -7.59 7.43 6.66
C GLN A 22 -6.79 8.51 7.40
N TRP A 23 -6.20 8.17 8.56
CA TRP A 23 -5.35 9.11 9.31
C TRP A 23 -4.11 9.50 8.51
N LEU A 24 -3.51 8.57 7.78
CA LEU A 24 -2.39 8.89 6.89
C LEU A 24 -2.80 9.87 5.78
N GLY A 25 -4.09 9.98 5.49
CA GLY A 25 -4.58 10.84 4.41
C GLY A 25 -4.39 10.22 3.03
N ILE A 26 -4.46 8.89 2.94
CA ILE A 26 -4.25 8.18 1.68
C ILE A 26 -5.37 8.47 0.69
N SER A 27 -4.99 8.80 -0.54
CA SER A 27 -5.89 8.89 -1.70
C SER A 27 -5.55 7.76 -2.67
N VAL A 28 -6.57 7.09 -3.18
CA VAL A 28 -6.39 6.03 -4.19
C VAL A 28 -6.32 6.68 -5.56
N LEU A 29 -5.26 6.37 -6.31
CA LEU A 29 -5.07 6.88 -7.67
C LEU A 29 -5.49 5.86 -8.72
N GLU A 30 -5.15 4.59 -8.53
CA GLU A 30 -5.44 3.55 -9.52
C GLU A 30 -5.49 2.18 -8.85
N ILE A 31 -6.49 1.38 -9.19
CA ILE A 31 -6.62 0.00 -8.72
C ILE A 31 -6.85 -0.90 -9.92
N LYS A 32 -6.09 -2.00 -9.98
CA LYS A 32 -6.28 -3.11 -10.91
C LYS A 32 -6.09 -4.41 -10.13
N GLU A 33 -6.47 -5.52 -10.70
CA GLU A 33 -6.25 -6.82 -10.08
C GLU A 33 -4.75 -7.04 -9.80
N GLY A 34 -4.41 -7.23 -8.53
CA GLY A 34 -3.01 -7.42 -8.11
C GLY A 34 -2.16 -6.16 -8.11
N TYR A 35 -2.77 -4.99 -8.23
CA TYR A 35 -2.08 -3.71 -8.37
C TYR A 35 -2.77 -2.62 -7.58
N SER A 36 -1.99 -1.71 -7.00
CA SER A 36 -2.53 -0.48 -6.42
C SER A 36 -1.55 0.67 -6.60
N LYS A 37 -2.10 1.87 -6.66
CA LYS A 37 -1.33 3.12 -6.67
C LYS A 37 -2.05 4.10 -5.78
N ILE A 38 -1.37 4.57 -4.74
CA ILE A 38 -1.93 5.45 -3.73
C ILE A 38 -1.01 6.64 -3.47
N LYS A 39 -1.56 7.68 -2.88
CA LYS A 39 -0.86 8.94 -2.62
C LYS A 39 -1.06 9.39 -1.20
N MET A 40 -0.05 10.05 -0.62
CA MET A 40 -0.10 10.64 0.71
C MET A 40 0.77 11.90 0.75
N ASN A 41 0.33 12.92 1.48
CA ASN A 41 1.14 14.10 1.77
C ASN A 41 1.77 13.97 3.16
N VAL A 42 3.05 14.33 3.29
CA VAL A 42 3.78 14.24 4.54
C VAL A 42 3.47 15.46 5.41
N ARG A 43 2.96 15.21 6.61
CA ARG A 43 2.56 16.24 7.58
C ARG A 43 3.58 16.34 8.72
N ALA A 44 3.50 17.44 9.48
CA ALA A 44 4.44 17.72 10.57
C ALA A 44 4.44 16.63 11.66
N GLU A 45 3.29 16.01 11.96
CA GLU A 45 3.20 14.95 12.96
C GLU A 45 3.83 13.63 12.53
N MET A 46 4.29 13.54 11.29
CA MET A 46 4.94 12.33 10.74
C MET A 46 6.46 12.38 10.82
N ILE A 47 7.02 13.40 11.45
CA ILE A 47 8.46 13.69 11.45
C ILE A 47 9.12 13.06 12.68
N ASN A 48 10.34 12.54 12.50
CA ASN A 48 11.15 11.98 13.57
C ASN A 48 12.02 13.07 14.24
N GLY A 49 12.86 12.68 15.19
CA GLY A 49 13.74 13.61 15.91
C GLY A 49 14.85 14.24 15.05
N PHE A 50 15.04 13.79 13.82
CA PHE A 50 16.03 14.34 12.89
C PHE A 50 15.43 15.35 11.90
N GLY A 51 14.14 15.64 11.99
CA GLY A 51 13.48 16.58 11.09
C GLY A 51 13.08 16.00 9.74
N ILE A 52 13.08 14.69 9.58
CA ILE A 52 12.65 13.99 8.37
C ILE A 52 11.53 13.02 8.71
N GLU A 53 10.83 12.52 7.70
CA GLU A 53 9.74 11.57 7.90
C GLU A 53 10.20 10.35 8.69
N HIS A 54 9.43 9.97 9.70
CA HIS A 54 9.67 8.73 10.43
C HIS A 54 9.52 7.53 9.49
N GLY A 55 10.48 6.60 9.55
CA GLY A 55 10.47 5.41 8.69
C GLY A 55 9.21 4.57 8.82
N GLY A 56 8.58 4.58 10.00
CA GLY A 56 7.30 3.90 10.23
C GLY A 56 6.17 4.44 9.36
N ILE A 57 6.20 5.71 8.97
CA ILE A 57 5.21 6.31 8.08
C ILE A 57 5.38 5.77 6.65
N ALA A 58 6.60 5.78 6.11
CA ALA A 58 6.88 5.22 4.79
C ALA A 58 6.52 3.74 4.75
N PHE A 59 6.87 2.99 5.80
CA PHE A 59 6.49 1.58 5.93
C PHE A 59 4.97 1.42 5.87
N SER A 60 4.23 2.23 6.64
CA SER A 60 2.76 2.14 6.70
C SER A 60 2.10 2.45 5.37
N LEU A 61 2.61 3.46 4.65
CA LEU A 61 2.11 3.79 3.31
C LEU A 61 2.33 2.61 2.35
N ALA A 62 3.53 2.04 2.35
CA ALA A 62 3.84 0.88 1.51
C ALA A 62 2.98 -0.33 1.89
N ASP A 63 2.77 -0.55 3.18
CA ASP A 63 1.96 -1.66 3.69
C ASP A 63 0.50 -1.53 3.26
N SER A 64 -0.05 -0.31 3.27
CA SER A 64 -1.41 -0.07 2.76
C SER A 64 -1.51 -0.37 1.27
N ALA A 65 -0.54 0.09 0.47
CA ALA A 65 -0.50 -0.22 -0.96
C ALA A 65 -0.42 -1.72 -1.20
N PHE A 66 0.41 -2.41 -0.44
CA PHE A 66 0.54 -3.87 -0.45
C PHE A 66 -0.79 -4.55 -0.14
N ALA A 67 -1.46 -4.13 0.94
CA ALA A 67 -2.74 -4.70 1.34
C ALA A 67 -3.81 -4.53 0.25
N PHE A 68 -3.89 -3.35 -0.36
CA PHE A 68 -4.87 -3.10 -1.42
C PHE A 68 -4.59 -3.96 -2.66
N ALA A 69 -3.32 -4.16 -3.01
CA ALA A 69 -2.95 -4.99 -4.15
C ALA A 69 -3.21 -6.48 -3.91
N CYS A 70 -2.86 -6.99 -2.71
CA CYS A 70 -2.96 -8.43 -2.46
C CYS A 70 -4.37 -8.90 -2.11
N ASN A 71 -5.28 -8.00 -1.75
CA ASN A 71 -6.65 -8.34 -1.36
C ASN A 71 -7.69 -8.09 -2.45
N ASN A 72 -7.35 -7.38 -3.52
CA ASN A 72 -8.38 -6.85 -4.41
C ASN A 72 -8.98 -7.87 -5.40
N ARG A 73 -8.56 -9.14 -5.31
CA ARG A 73 -9.29 -10.25 -5.94
C ARG A 73 -10.42 -10.77 -5.06
N ASN A 74 -10.67 -10.12 -3.92
CA ASN A 74 -11.66 -10.53 -2.94
C ASN A 74 -11.31 -11.83 -2.21
N VAL A 75 -10.03 -12.08 -2.04
CA VAL A 75 -9.50 -13.18 -1.22
C VAL A 75 -8.75 -12.54 -0.06
N LEU A 76 -9.27 -12.69 1.16
CA LEU A 76 -8.65 -12.11 2.34
C LEU A 76 -7.22 -12.64 2.49
N SER A 77 -6.27 -11.73 2.41
CA SER A 77 -4.84 -12.03 2.45
C SER A 77 -4.18 -11.15 3.51
N LEU A 78 -3.31 -11.75 4.30
CA LEU A 78 -2.64 -11.10 5.42
C LEU A 78 -1.13 -11.09 5.20
N ALA A 79 -0.45 -10.05 5.70
CA ALA A 79 0.99 -9.96 5.60
C ALA A 79 1.64 -11.13 6.34
N LEU A 80 2.55 -11.82 5.66
CA LEU A 80 3.32 -12.92 6.23
C LEU A 80 4.76 -12.47 6.52
N ASP A 81 5.36 -11.76 5.58
CA ASP A 81 6.74 -11.30 5.70
C ASP A 81 6.89 -10.02 4.88
N THR A 82 7.56 -9.03 5.45
CA THR A 82 7.78 -7.74 4.79
C THR A 82 9.19 -7.24 5.06
N SER A 83 9.71 -6.47 4.11
CA SER A 83 10.98 -5.77 4.26
C SER A 83 10.92 -4.42 3.55
N ILE A 84 11.70 -3.46 4.04
CA ILE A 84 11.77 -2.13 3.44
C ILE A 84 13.22 -1.66 3.42
N ASN A 85 13.57 -0.93 2.35
CA ASN A 85 14.84 -0.22 2.24
C ASN A 85 14.53 1.26 2.04
N PHE A 86 15.11 2.11 2.90
CA PHE A 86 14.99 3.56 2.82
C PHE A 86 16.15 4.10 2.01
N LEU A 87 15.87 4.78 0.91
CA LEU A 87 16.89 5.21 -0.04
C LEU A 87 17.19 6.71 0.05
N LYS A 88 16.19 7.53 0.36
CA LYS A 88 16.32 8.98 0.46
C LYS A 88 15.46 9.53 1.59
N PRO A 89 15.91 10.60 2.29
CA PRO A 89 15.08 11.24 3.29
C PRO A 89 13.85 11.90 2.66
N VAL A 90 12.77 11.93 3.43
CA VAL A 90 11.49 12.52 3.04
C VAL A 90 11.19 13.66 4.02
N HIS A 91 10.64 14.75 3.51
CA HIS A 91 10.43 15.98 4.28
C HIS A 91 8.95 16.37 4.35
N VAL A 92 8.61 17.20 5.33
CA VAL A 92 7.27 17.79 5.43
C VAL A 92 6.92 18.47 4.11
N GLY A 93 5.70 18.22 3.62
CA GLY A 93 5.22 18.78 2.37
C GLY A 93 5.51 17.92 1.15
N ASP A 94 6.34 16.89 1.28
CA ASP A 94 6.53 15.94 0.17
C ASP A 94 5.24 15.20 -0.12
N GLU A 95 5.00 14.96 -1.40
CA GLU A 95 3.90 14.13 -1.87
C GLU A 95 4.46 12.77 -2.27
N LEU A 96 4.01 11.73 -1.59
CA LEU A 96 4.49 10.38 -1.81
C LEU A 96 3.46 9.56 -2.59
N ILE A 97 3.94 8.82 -3.57
CA ILE A 97 3.15 7.84 -4.31
C ILE A 97 3.73 6.47 -4.04
N ALA A 98 2.89 5.54 -3.58
CA ALA A 98 3.24 4.15 -3.43
C ALA A 98 2.56 3.34 -4.52
N GLU A 99 3.34 2.62 -5.29
CA GLU A 99 2.86 1.75 -6.37
C GLU A 99 3.20 0.31 -6.04
N ALA A 100 2.17 -0.54 -5.89
CA ALA A 100 2.32 -1.95 -5.58
C ALA A 100 2.09 -2.78 -6.84
N LYS A 101 3.06 -3.64 -7.16
CA LYS A 101 3.02 -4.55 -8.31
C LYS A 101 3.15 -5.98 -7.84
N GLU A 102 2.26 -6.83 -8.31
CA GLU A 102 2.31 -8.26 -8.05
C GLU A 102 3.45 -8.90 -8.84
N LEU A 103 4.30 -9.65 -8.14
CA LEU A 103 5.36 -10.45 -8.74
C LEU A 103 4.96 -11.92 -8.86
N HIS A 104 4.13 -12.40 -7.93
CA HIS A 104 3.68 -13.79 -7.90
C HIS A 104 2.32 -13.86 -7.24
N ASN A 105 1.39 -14.56 -7.85
CA ASN A 105 0.07 -14.84 -7.32
C ASN A 105 -0.10 -16.35 -7.18
N GLY A 106 0.23 -16.87 -6.02
CA GLY A 106 0.08 -18.29 -5.71
C GLY A 106 -1.22 -18.58 -4.97
N LYS A 107 -1.53 -19.87 -4.84
CA LYS A 107 -2.72 -20.33 -4.11
C LYS A 107 -2.65 -19.98 -2.63
N SER A 108 -1.49 -20.16 -1.99
CA SER A 108 -1.29 -19.96 -0.55
C SER A 108 -0.58 -18.64 -0.25
N THR A 109 0.25 -18.15 -1.16
CA THR A 109 1.04 -16.93 -0.96
C THR A 109 1.04 -16.06 -2.19
N GLY A 110 1.27 -14.77 -1.99
CA GLY A 110 1.50 -13.81 -3.05
C GLY A 110 2.69 -12.94 -2.71
N LEU A 111 3.44 -12.52 -3.72
CA LEU A 111 4.63 -11.70 -3.56
C LEU A 111 4.43 -10.39 -4.33
N TYR A 112 4.75 -9.27 -3.66
CA TYR A 112 4.50 -7.93 -4.18
C TYR A 112 5.71 -7.04 -3.96
N HIS A 113 5.95 -6.16 -4.91
CA HIS A 113 6.98 -5.13 -4.85
C HIS A 113 6.32 -3.76 -4.83
N ILE A 114 6.69 -2.92 -3.87
CA ILE A 114 6.14 -1.59 -3.71
C ILE A 114 7.25 -0.55 -3.80
N THR A 115 7.06 0.43 -4.67
CA THR A 115 7.99 1.54 -4.85
C THR A 115 7.33 2.81 -4.34
N ILE A 116 8.02 3.57 -3.49
CA ILE A 116 7.56 4.88 -3.04
C ILE A 116 8.41 5.95 -3.71
N THR A 117 7.74 6.87 -4.39
CA THR A 117 8.38 8.00 -5.07
C THR A 117 7.88 9.31 -4.50
N ASN A 118 8.71 10.37 -4.56
CA ASN A 118 8.30 11.73 -4.19
C ASN A 118 7.83 12.52 -5.42
N GLN A 119 7.46 13.79 -5.25
CA GLN A 119 6.96 14.66 -6.32
C GLN A 119 7.99 14.95 -7.42
N LYS A 120 9.27 14.68 -7.16
CA LYS A 120 10.35 14.80 -8.14
C LYS A 120 10.61 13.48 -8.85
N GLN A 121 9.77 12.47 -8.58
CA GLN A 121 9.89 11.10 -9.12
C GLN A 121 11.18 10.38 -8.69
N HIS A 122 11.78 10.82 -7.58
CA HIS A 122 12.87 10.07 -6.97
C HIS A 122 12.30 8.92 -6.15
N ILE A 123 12.91 7.74 -6.25
CA ILE A 123 12.57 6.60 -5.41
C ILE A 123 13.11 6.87 -4.01
N VAL A 124 12.23 6.98 -3.02
CA VAL A 124 12.61 7.24 -1.64
C VAL A 124 12.64 5.98 -0.77
N ALA A 125 11.88 4.96 -1.14
CA ALA A 125 11.88 3.67 -0.47
C ALA A 125 11.39 2.57 -1.40
N VAL A 126 11.84 1.35 -1.14
CA VAL A 126 11.32 0.15 -1.79
C VAL A 126 10.92 -0.85 -0.70
N PHE A 127 9.80 -1.54 -0.93
CA PHE A 127 9.20 -2.45 0.02
C PHE A 127 8.85 -3.74 -0.72
N LYS A 128 9.02 -4.85 -0.04
CA LYS A 128 8.66 -6.16 -0.57
C LYS A 128 7.78 -6.86 0.46
N GLY A 129 6.66 -7.39 0.02
CA GLY A 129 5.72 -8.07 0.90
C GLY A 129 5.30 -9.42 0.34
N THR A 130 5.25 -10.40 1.22
CA THR A 130 4.65 -11.71 0.97
C THR A 130 3.37 -11.79 1.78
N CYS A 131 2.26 -12.12 1.14
CA CYS A 131 1.00 -12.35 1.85
C CYS A 131 0.68 -13.84 1.93
N PHE A 132 -0.10 -14.19 2.97
CA PHE A 132 -0.72 -15.49 3.11
C PHE A 132 -2.20 -15.35 2.70
N ARG A 133 -2.67 -16.22 1.82
CA ARG A 133 -4.06 -16.21 1.35
C ARG A 133 -4.92 -17.12 2.20
N THR A 134 -6.03 -16.57 2.68
CA THR A 134 -7.06 -17.36 3.38
C THR A 134 -8.07 -17.88 2.36
N ASP A 135 -9.06 -18.64 2.85
CA ASP A 135 -10.18 -19.11 2.03
C ASP A 135 -11.42 -18.19 2.12
N LYS A 136 -11.26 -17.00 2.72
CA LYS A 136 -12.38 -16.09 2.98
C LYS A 136 -12.39 -14.93 1.98
N ASN A 137 -13.58 -14.42 1.70
CA ASN A 137 -13.76 -13.19 0.94
C ASN A 137 -13.81 -11.99 1.89
N LEU A 138 -13.47 -10.81 1.38
CA LEU A 138 -13.60 -9.56 2.15
C LEU A 138 -15.04 -9.04 2.07
N ILE A 139 -15.68 -9.18 0.92
CA ILE A 139 -17.04 -8.69 0.68
C ILE A 139 -17.86 -9.77 -0.02
N SER A 140 -19.18 -9.68 0.13
CA SER A 140 -20.13 -10.47 -0.67
C SER A 140 -20.35 -9.79 -2.01
N LEU A 141 -20.35 -10.57 -3.06
CA LEU A 141 -20.58 -10.08 -4.42
C LEU A 141 -21.95 -10.51 -4.94
#